data_90d4c9a990cb85a7a9999def3ae3d55e
#
_entry.id   90d4c9a990cb85a7a9999def3ae3d55e
#
_cell.length_a   1.000
_cell.length_b   1.000
_cell.length_c   1.000
_cell.angle_alpha   90.00
_cell.angle_beta   90.00
_cell.angle_gamma   90.00
#
_symmetry.space_group_name_H-M   'P 1'
#
loop_
_entity.id
_entity.type
_entity.pdbx_description
1 polymer ?
#
loop_
_entity_poly.entity_id
_entity_poly.type
_entity_poly.pdbx_seq_one_letter_code
_entity_poly.pdbx_strand_id
1 'polypeptide(L)'
;MARDQKDHYYRKAKEEGYRARSAYKLLQINEKFHVIKKGDSVVDLGAAPGGWLQVAQKLSGGKIVGVDLAGIAPIPGVVTFRADITALSTVDLVKDALGGDADV
;
A
#
# COMPACT_ATOMS: atom_id res chain seq x y z
N MET A 1 -8.07 25.93 1.05
CA MET A 1 -7.04 26.09 0.03
C MET A 1 -6.29 24.80 -0.19
N ALA A 2 -6.12 24.39 -1.44
CA ALA A 2 -5.47 23.11 -1.76
C ALA A 2 -4.04 23.00 -1.23
N ARG A 3 -3.28 24.11 -1.26
CA ARG A 3 -1.90 24.15 -0.76
C ARG A 3 -1.85 23.94 0.76
N ASP A 4 -2.75 24.58 1.50
CA ASP A 4 -2.80 24.46 2.95
C ASP A 4 -3.23 23.06 3.37
N GLN A 5 -4.15 22.43 2.62
CA GLN A 5 -4.55 21.06 2.84
C GLN A 5 -3.41 20.09 2.61
N LYS A 6 -2.61 20.30 1.56
CA LYS A 6 -1.43 19.47 1.29
C LYS A 6 -0.41 19.55 2.42
N ASP A 7 -0.12 20.77 2.89
CA ASP A 7 0.82 20.97 3.99
C ASP A 7 0.31 20.35 5.29
N HIS A 8 -0.99 20.44 5.54
CA HIS A 8 -1.62 19.83 6.70
C HIS A 8 -1.43 18.31 6.69
N TYR A 9 -1.78 17.64 5.59
CA TYR A 9 -1.66 16.19 5.49
C TYR A 9 -0.20 15.72 5.46
N TYR A 10 0.70 16.49 4.89
CA TYR A 10 2.12 16.18 4.91
C TYR A 10 2.65 16.13 6.33
N ARG A 11 2.35 17.14 7.14
CA ARG A 11 2.75 17.18 8.56
C ARG A 11 2.07 16.08 9.36
N LYS A 12 0.80 15.87 9.13
CA LYS A 12 0.04 14.81 9.81
C LYS A 12 0.62 13.43 9.51
N ALA A 13 1.00 13.17 8.26
CA ALA A 13 1.64 11.92 7.87
C ALA A 13 2.95 11.69 8.64
N LYS A 14 3.79 12.71 8.76
CA LYS A 14 5.03 12.63 9.54
C LYS A 14 4.76 12.31 11.01
N GLU A 15 3.80 12.99 11.60
CA GLU A 15 3.44 12.81 13.02
C GLU A 15 2.88 11.42 13.28
N GLU A 16 2.07 10.88 12.38
CA GLU A 16 1.44 9.58 12.52
C GLU A 16 2.29 8.43 11.97
N GLY A 17 3.45 8.72 11.38
CA GLY A 17 4.37 7.70 10.88
C GLY A 17 4.06 7.17 9.50
N TYR A 18 3.18 7.81 8.72
CA TYR A 18 2.95 7.44 7.33
C TYR A 18 4.04 7.98 6.41
N ARG A 19 4.43 7.19 5.43
CA ARG A 19 5.50 7.53 4.48
C ARG A 19 5.09 8.57 3.44
N ALA A 20 3.79 8.79 3.25
CA ALA A 20 3.27 9.75 2.30
C ALA A 20 1.92 10.26 2.76
N ARG A 21 1.62 11.52 2.42
CA ARG A 21 0.29 12.10 2.71
C ARG A 21 -0.83 11.41 1.93
N SER A 22 -0.51 10.74 0.83
CA SER A 22 -1.49 9.98 0.05
C SER A 22 -2.12 8.83 0.84
N ALA A 23 -1.54 8.41 1.97
CA ALA A 23 -2.13 7.44 2.86
C ALA A 23 -3.54 7.84 3.28
N TYR A 24 -3.77 9.13 3.53
CA TYR A 24 -5.10 9.63 3.95
C TYR A 24 -6.13 9.51 2.84
N LYS A 25 -5.71 9.62 1.59
CA LYS A 25 -6.62 9.42 0.46
C LYS A 25 -7.17 8.00 0.45
N LEU A 26 -6.32 7.01 0.67
CA LEU A 26 -6.78 5.61 0.73
C LEU A 26 -7.68 5.38 1.93
N LEU A 27 -7.35 5.96 3.10
CA LEU A 27 -8.22 5.88 4.27
C LEU A 27 -9.60 6.47 3.99
N GLN A 28 -9.67 7.63 3.33
CA GLN A 28 -10.92 8.29 2.98
C GLN A 28 -11.72 7.46 1.97
N ILE A 29 -11.06 6.91 0.95
CA ILE A 29 -11.69 6.04 -0.04
C ILE A 29 -12.28 4.82 0.66
N ASN A 30 -11.52 4.21 1.54
CA ASN A 30 -11.97 2.99 2.22
C ASN A 30 -13.12 3.25 3.19
N GLU A 31 -13.11 4.39 3.87
CA GLU A 31 -14.20 4.79 4.74
C GLU A 31 -15.51 4.89 3.96
N LYS A 32 -15.46 5.41 2.74
CA LYS A 32 -16.65 5.60 1.91
C LYS A 32 -17.07 4.33 1.15
N PHE A 33 -16.12 3.58 0.61
CA PHE A 33 -16.40 2.50 -0.34
C PHE A 33 -16.08 1.10 0.18
N HIS A 34 -15.43 0.97 1.33
CA HIS A 34 -15.06 -0.32 1.94
C HIS A 34 -14.32 -1.25 0.95
N VAL A 35 -13.33 -0.70 0.23
CA VAL A 35 -12.57 -1.43 -0.79
C VAL A 35 -11.74 -2.54 -0.18
N ILE A 36 -11.08 -2.26 0.95
CA ILE A 36 -10.24 -3.21 1.67
C ILE A 36 -10.99 -3.65 2.92
N LYS A 37 -11.14 -4.95 3.09
CA LYS A 37 -11.80 -5.56 4.24
C LYS A 37 -10.79 -6.34 5.07
N LYS A 38 -11.10 -6.55 6.32
CA LYS A 38 -10.26 -7.32 7.22
C LYS A 38 -10.01 -8.72 6.67
N GLY A 39 -8.74 -9.11 6.62
CA GLY A 39 -8.32 -10.42 6.11
C GLY A 39 -8.04 -10.47 4.61
N ASP A 40 -8.31 -9.40 3.87
CA ASP A 40 -8.08 -9.36 2.42
C ASP A 40 -6.61 -9.52 2.07
N SER A 41 -6.34 -10.22 0.97
CA SER A 41 -5.04 -10.23 0.31
C SER A 41 -4.96 -9.04 -0.64
N VAL A 42 -4.00 -8.16 -0.42
CA VAL A 42 -3.90 -6.86 -1.12
C VAL A 42 -2.57 -6.76 -1.85
N VAL A 43 -2.62 -6.31 -3.10
CA VAL A 43 -1.44 -5.98 -3.89
C VAL A 43 -1.45 -4.50 -4.25
N ASP A 44 -0.32 -3.83 -4.04
CA ASP A 44 -0.12 -2.45 -4.45
C ASP A 44 0.96 -2.39 -5.53
N LEU A 45 0.57 -2.08 -6.75
CA LEU A 45 1.47 -1.93 -7.89
C LEU A 45 1.90 -0.47 -8.02
N GLY A 46 3.21 -0.24 -8.01
CA GLY A 46 3.74 1.11 -7.91
C GLY A 46 3.72 1.62 -6.48
N ALA A 47 4.11 0.78 -5.53
CA ALA A 47 3.84 0.98 -4.11
C ALA A 47 4.77 1.95 -3.38
N ALA A 48 5.94 2.27 -3.94
CA ALA A 48 6.88 3.16 -3.25
C ALA A 48 6.29 4.55 -3.02
N PRO A 49 6.54 5.19 -1.89
CA PRO A 49 7.39 4.78 -0.77
C PRO A 49 6.75 3.80 0.22
N GLY A 50 5.45 3.50 0.13
CA GLY A 50 4.79 2.51 0.96
C GLY A 50 3.66 3.03 1.84
N GLY A 51 3.21 4.26 1.63
CA GLY A 51 2.11 4.82 2.44
C GLY A 51 0.81 4.04 2.30
N TRP A 52 0.47 3.62 1.09
CA TRP A 52 -0.72 2.81 0.85
C TRP A 52 -0.58 1.39 1.41
N LEU A 53 0.64 0.84 1.38
CA LEU A 53 0.90 -0.47 2.00
C LEU A 53 0.68 -0.43 3.51
N GLN A 54 1.10 0.65 4.15
CA GLN A 54 0.88 0.86 5.58
C GLN A 54 -0.62 0.88 5.92
N VAL A 55 -1.41 1.59 5.12
CA VAL A 55 -2.86 1.65 5.29
C VAL A 55 -3.51 0.29 5.03
N ALA A 56 -3.13 -0.37 3.94
CA ALA A 56 -3.66 -1.70 3.60
C ALA A 56 -3.43 -2.69 4.74
N GLN A 57 -2.25 -2.68 5.34
CA GLN A 57 -1.93 -3.55 6.46
C GLN A 57 -2.83 -3.28 7.66
N LYS A 58 -3.08 -2.01 7.98
CA LYS A 58 -3.97 -1.64 9.10
C LYS A 58 -5.41 -2.07 8.85
N LEU A 59 -5.89 -1.88 7.62
CA LEU A 59 -7.27 -2.18 7.27
C LEU A 59 -7.52 -3.69 7.14
N SER A 60 -6.59 -4.40 6.55
CA SER A 60 -6.74 -5.82 6.26
C SER A 60 -6.14 -6.73 7.33
N GLY A 61 -4.88 -6.52 7.66
CA GLY A 61 -4.13 -7.46 8.50
C GLY A 61 -3.89 -8.82 7.85
N GLY A 62 -4.29 -9.01 6.60
CA GLY A 62 -4.02 -10.20 5.81
C GLY A 62 -2.67 -10.15 5.10
N LYS A 63 -2.56 -10.80 3.95
CA LYS A 63 -1.34 -10.79 3.15
C LYS A 63 -1.28 -9.52 2.30
N ILE A 64 -0.25 -8.72 2.51
CA ILE A 64 -0.04 -7.45 1.81
C ILE A 64 1.26 -7.54 1.03
N VAL A 65 1.18 -7.29 -0.28
CA VAL A 65 2.34 -7.32 -1.18
C VAL A 65 2.44 -6.00 -1.92
N GLY A 66 3.64 -5.42 -1.93
CA GLY A 66 3.94 -4.20 -2.69
C GLY A 66 5.00 -4.46 -3.75
N VAL A 67 4.83 -3.86 -4.91
CA VAL A 67 5.78 -3.97 -6.03
C VAL A 67 6.08 -2.59 -6.58
N ASP A 68 7.36 -2.31 -6.81
CA ASP A 68 7.79 -1.06 -7.46
C ASP A 68 9.18 -1.27 -8.07
N LEU A 69 9.49 -0.50 -9.11
CA LEU A 69 10.85 -0.45 -9.65
C LEU A 69 11.80 0.21 -8.65
N ALA A 70 11.31 1.16 -7.87
CA ALA A 70 12.06 1.76 -6.79
C ALA A 70 12.06 0.83 -5.56
N GLY A 71 13.12 0.90 -4.76
CA GLY A 71 13.16 0.16 -3.52
C GLY A 71 12.14 0.69 -2.52
N ILE A 72 11.52 -0.21 -1.77
CA ILE A 72 10.60 0.12 -0.68
C ILE A 72 11.26 -0.27 0.63
N ALA A 73 11.43 0.69 1.53
CA ALA A 73 11.99 0.38 2.85
C ALA A 73 11.08 -0.61 3.58
N PRO A 74 11.61 -1.60 4.31
CA PRO A 74 10.81 -2.65 4.92
C PRO A 74 9.66 -2.11 5.78
N ILE A 75 8.52 -2.78 5.67
CA ILE A 75 7.33 -2.54 6.50
C ILE A 75 7.02 -3.87 7.19
N PRO A 76 6.96 -3.92 8.53
CA PRO A 76 6.63 -5.15 9.23
C PRO A 76 5.30 -5.75 8.76
N GLY A 77 5.32 -7.05 8.45
CA GLY A 77 4.11 -7.75 8.00
C GLY A 77 3.76 -7.57 6.53
N VAL A 78 4.56 -6.84 5.77
CA VAL A 78 4.34 -6.59 4.33
C VAL A 78 5.50 -7.19 3.54
N VAL A 79 5.18 -7.89 2.45
CA VAL A 79 6.17 -8.40 1.50
C VAL A 79 6.32 -7.42 0.36
N THR A 80 7.55 -7.03 0.04
CA THR A 80 7.81 -6.10 -1.06
C THR A 80 8.81 -6.67 -2.05
N PHE A 81 8.59 -6.37 -3.33
CA PHE A 81 9.49 -6.75 -4.40
C PHE A 81 9.90 -5.52 -5.20
N ARG A 82 11.19 -5.43 -5.52
CA ARG A 82 11.68 -4.47 -6.49
C ARG A 82 11.66 -5.15 -7.86
N ALA A 83 10.62 -4.88 -8.65
CA ALA A 83 10.37 -5.58 -9.89
C ALA A 83 9.57 -4.74 -10.88
N ASP A 84 9.61 -5.13 -12.15
CA ASP A 84 8.82 -4.53 -13.22
C ASP A 84 7.41 -5.12 -13.22
N ILE A 85 6.40 -4.28 -12.98
CA ILE A 85 5.00 -4.71 -12.91
C ILE A 85 4.47 -5.23 -14.25
N THR A 86 5.16 -4.97 -15.37
CA THR A 86 4.79 -5.47 -16.69
C THR A 86 5.39 -6.85 -17.01
N ALA A 87 6.31 -7.34 -16.20
CA ALA A 87 6.96 -8.62 -16.42
C ALA A 87 6.10 -9.79 -15.93
N LEU A 88 5.99 -10.85 -16.72
CA LEU A 88 5.25 -12.05 -16.32
C LEU A 88 5.83 -12.70 -15.06
N SER A 89 7.16 -12.66 -14.91
CA SER A 89 7.83 -13.20 -13.72
C SER A 89 7.39 -12.50 -12.43
N THR A 90 7.02 -11.22 -12.50
CA THR A 90 6.51 -10.46 -11.36
C THR A 90 5.16 -11.01 -10.89
N VAL A 91 4.31 -11.41 -11.84
CA VAL A 91 3.01 -12.02 -11.50
C VAL A 91 3.21 -13.27 -10.67
N ASP A 92 4.16 -14.11 -11.04
CA ASP A 92 4.46 -15.34 -10.31
C ASP A 92 4.98 -15.06 -8.91
N LEU A 93 5.88 -14.08 -8.75
CA LEU A 93 6.38 -13.65 -7.44
C LEU A 93 5.24 -13.20 -6.53
N VAL A 94 4.33 -12.39 -7.07
CA VAL A 94 3.19 -11.86 -6.31
C VAL A 94 2.24 -12.98 -5.91
N LYS A 95 1.88 -13.86 -6.83
CA LYS A 95 0.99 -14.98 -6.54
C LYS A 95 1.56 -15.92 -5.48
N ASP A 96 2.85 -16.22 -5.57
CA ASP A 96 3.53 -17.04 -4.56
C ASP A 96 3.49 -16.39 -3.19
N ALA A 97 3.76 -15.09 -3.12
CA ALA A 97 3.74 -14.35 -1.86
C ALA A 97 2.34 -14.28 -1.24
N LEU A 98 1.30 -14.16 -2.07
CA LEU A 98 -0.09 -14.14 -1.62
C LEU A 98 -0.63 -15.53 -1.28
N GLY A 99 -0.05 -16.58 -1.85
CA GLY A 99 -0.60 -17.92 -1.74
C GLY A 99 -1.86 -18.13 -2.56
N GLY A 100 -2.08 -17.31 -3.57
CA GLY A 100 -3.26 -17.35 -4.43
C GLY A 100 -3.54 -16.01 -5.09
N ASP A 101 -4.80 -15.75 -5.40
CA ASP A 101 -5.21 -14.49 -6.02
C ASP A 101 -5.37 -13.37 -4.99
N ALA A 102 -5.22 -12.12 -5.44
CA ALA A 102 -5.48 -10.95 -4.62
C ALA A 102 -6.98 -10.65 -4.55
N ASP A 103 -7.44 -10.17 -3.40
CA ASP A 103 -8.80 -9.67 -3.25
C ASP A 103 -8.92 -8.22 -3.76
N VAL A 104 -7.83 -7.47 -3.57
CA VAL A 104 -7.79 -6.06 -3.95
C VAL A 104 -6.48 -5.74 -4.66
#